data_4bfee8ecb6e1fcc75dc4377e23a3791b
#
_entry.id   4bfee8ecb6e1fcc75dc4377e23a3791b
#
_cell.length_a   1.000
_cell.length_b   1.000
_cell.length_c   1.000
_cell.angle_alpha   90.00
_cell.angle_beta   90.00
_cell.angle_gamma   90.00
#
_symmetry.space_group_name_H-M   'P 1'
#
loop_
_entity.id
_entity.type
_entity.pdbx_description
1 polymer ?
#
loop_
_entity_poly.entity_id
_entity_poly.type
_entity_poly.pdbx_seq_one_letter_code
_entity_poly.pdbx_strand_id
1 'polypeptide(L)' 'MKTDPRGPSPKLTFEDAVRIWPRHWKGEFQNRIASDFDVNPGRVNEVLKERKFLGSKEEALKRFGNPS' A
#
# COMPACT_ATOMS: atom_id res chain seq x y z
N MET A 1 -3.57 17.84 11.89
CA MET A 1 -2.97 16.82 12.57
C MET A 1 -3.76 15.58 12.63
N LYS A 2 -3.11 14.53 12.47
CA LYS A 2 -3.77 13.31 12.38
C LYS A 2 -3.80 12.62 13.72
N THR A 3 -4.94 12.32 14.19
CA THR A 3 -5.06 11.55 15.39
C THR A 3 -5.53 10.18 15.01
N ASP A 4 -4.74 9.22 15.30
CA ASP A 4 -5.08 7.88 14.89
C ASP A 4 -5.64 7.12 16.06
N PRO A 5 -6.92 6.83 16.08
CA PRO A 5 -7.52 6.11 17.19
C PRO A 5 -7.03 4.67 17.30
N ARG A 6 -6.36 4.18 16.29
CA ARG A 6 -5.87 2.81 16.32
C ARG A 6 -4.57 2.67 17.09
N GLY A 7 -4.02 3.78 17.52
CA GLY A 7 -2.82 3.71 18.30
C GLY A 7 -1.61 4.23 17.57
N PRO A 8 -0.45 4.07 18.17
CA PRO A 8 0.77 4.70 17.66
C PRO A 8 1.37 4.02 16.44
N SER A 9 0.94 2.81 16.13
CA SER A 9 1.53 2.08 15.01
C SER A 9 0.44 1.61 14.07
N PRO A 10 -0.04 2.49 13.22
CA PRO A 10 -1.07 2.09 12.28
C PRO A 10 -0.56 0.98 11.39
N LYS A 11 -1.46 0.10 11.03
CA LYS A 11 -1.13 -1.02 10.17
C LYS A 11 -1.86 -0.87 8.87
N LEU A 12 -1.25 -1.39 7.81
CA LEU A 12 -1.91 -1.42 6.53
C LEU A 12 -3.06 -2.41 6.58
N THR A 13 -4.09 -2.11 5.79
CA THR A 13 -5.20 -3.02 5.61
C THR A 13 -5.13 -3.56 4.19
N PHE A 14 -5.99 -4.54 3.89
CA PHE A 14 -6.06 -5.06 2.54
C PHE A 14 -6.41 -3.94 1.56
N GLU A 15 -7.35 -3.10 1.95
CA GLU A 15 -7.73 -1.98 1.10
C GLU A 15 -6.56 -1.05 0.84
N ASP A 16 -5.76 -0.80 1.88
CA ASP A 16 -4.57 0.03 1.70
C ASP A 16 -3.61 -0.62 0.72
N ALA A 17 -3.43 -1.92 0.83
CA ALA A 17 -2.53 -2.63 -0.06
C ALA A 17 -3.00 -2.51 -1.50
N VAL A 18 -4.29 -2.62 -1.72
CA VAL A 18 -4.85 -2.47 -3.07
C VAL A 18 -4.52 -1.10 -3.63
N ARG A 19 -4.57 -0.07 -2.80
CA ARG A 19 -4.29 1.29 -3.26
C ARG A 19 -2.81 1.55 -3.48
N ILE A 20 -1.97 0.77 -2.85
CA ILE A 20 -0.53 0.93 -3.02
C ILE A 20 -0.10 0.50 -4.42
N TRP A 21 -0.72 -0.53 -4.96
CA TRP A 21 -0.30 -1.08 -6.25
C TRP A 21 -0.29 -0.07 -7.38
N PRO A 22 -1.38 0.71 -7.61
CA PRO A 22 -1.36 1.66 -8.72
C PRO A 22 -0.29 2.73 -8.54
N ARG A 23 0.02 3.11 -7.31
CA ARG A 23 1.06 4.09 -7.08
C ARG A 23 2.42 3.52 -7.41
N HIS A 24 2.63 2.25 -7.05
CA HIS A 24 3.86 1.57 -7.40
C HIS A 24 4.02 1.49 -8.92
N TRP A 25 2.94 1.18 -9.60
CA TRP A 25 2.99 1.06 -11.06
C TRP A 25 3.29 2.39 -11.73
N LYS A 26 2.95 3.49 -11.11
CA LYS A 26 3.28 4.80 -11.64
C LYS A 26 4.73 5.17 -11.42
N GLY A 27 5.45 4.37 -10.67
CA GLY A 27 6.85 4.63 -10.43
C GLY A 27 7.14 5.40 -9.16
N GLU A 28 6.17 5.54 -8.27
CA GLU A 28 6.41 6.26 -7.02
C GLU A 28 7.32 5.44 -6.11
N PHE A 29 8.16 6.14 -5.38
CA PHE A 29 9.07 5.47 -4.47
C PHE A 29 8.32 4.91 -3.27
N GLN A 30 8.83 3.78 -2.76
CA GLN A 30 8.20 3.15 -1.60
C GLN A 30 8.16 4.07 -0.40
N ASN A 31 9.23 4.85 -0.20
CA ASN A 31 9.26 5.78 0.93
C ASN A 31 8.12 6.77 0.86
N ARG A 32 7.84 7.25 -0.33
CA ARG A 32 6.79 8.23 -0.50
C ARG A 32 5.43 7.60 -0.26
N ILE A 33 5.22 6.42 -0.80
CA ILE A 33 3.95 5.72 -0.59
C ILE A 33 3.75 5.45 0.90
N ALA A 34 4.79 4.97 1.55
CA ALA A 34 4.71 4.67 2.97
C ALA A 34 4.37 5.90 3.79
N SER A 35 4.96 7.02 3.41
CA SER A 35 4.69 8.26 4.11
C SER A 35 3.22 8.65 4.01
N ASP A 36 2.65 8.48 2.83
CA ASP A 36 1.25 8.83 2.63
C ASP A 36 0.32 7.91 3.40
N PHE A 37 0.73 6.67 3.61
CA PHE A 37 -0.07 5.73 4.38
C PHE A 37 0.32 5.69 5.85
N ASP A 38 1.33 6.49 6.20
CA ASP A 38 1.75 6.64 7.59
C ASP A 38 2.25 5.32 8.15
N VAL A 39 3.02 4.61 7.36
CA VAL A 39 3.59 3.33 7.78
C VAL A 39 5.07 3.29 7.42
N ASN A 40 5.74 2.30 7.95
CA ASN A 40 7.14 2.08 7.66
C ASN A 40 7.31 1.60 6.21
N PRO A 41 8.32 2.09 5.48
CA PRO A 41 8.53 1.63 4.10
C PRO A 41 8.65 0.11 3.97
N GLY A 42 9.10 -0.55 5.02
CA GLY A 42 9.17 -2.01 4.98
C GLY A 42 7.79 -2.65 4.80
N ARG A 43 6.75 -1.99 5.30
CA ARG A 43 5.40 -2.53 5.12
C ARG A 43 4.99 -2.47 3.67
N VAL A 44 5.32 -1.37 3.00
CA VAL A 44 5.02 -1.25 1.57
C VAL A 44 5.80 -2.31 0.80
N ASN A 45 7.06 -2.50 1.17
CA ASN A 45 7.87 -3.50 0.51
C ASN A 45 7.26 -4.89 0.62
N GLU A 46 6.73 -5.23 1.80
CA GLU A 46 6.09 -6.52 2.00
C GLU A 46 4.89 -6.71 1.10
N VAL A 47 4.12 -5.65 0.91
CA VAL A 47 2.98 -5.72 0.01
C VAL A 47 3.45 -5.97 -1.43
N LEU A 48 4.45 -5.22 -1.85
CA LEU A 48 4.92 -5.31 -3.24
C LEU A 48 5.61 -6.63 -3.52
N LYS A 49 6.14 -7.28 -2.51
CA LYS A 49 6.73 -8.60 -2.69
C LYS A 49 5.71 -9.71 -2.45
N GLU A 50 4.46 -9.31 -2.27
CA GLU A 50 3.36 -10.25 -2.09
C GLU A 50 3.58 -11.17 -0.91
N ARG A 51 4.19 -10.65 0.15
CA ARG A 51 4.35 -11.40 1.38
C ARG A 51 3.17 -11.17 2.31
N LYS A 52 2.44 -10.09 2.08
CA LYS A 52 1.26 -9.76 2.86
C LYS A 52 0.15 -9.35 1.93
N PHE A 53 -1.07 -9.56 2.38
CA PHE A 53 -2.25 -9.16 1.62
C PHE A 53 -2.24 -9.79 0.23
N LEU A 54 -2.06 -11.10 0.22
CA LEU A 54 -2.12 -11.83 -1.05
C LEU A 54 -3.46 -11.56 -1.71
N GLY A 55 -3.40 -11.35 -3.01
CA GLY A 55 -4.60 -11.02 -3.77
C GLY A 55 -4.83 -9.54 -3.93
N SER A 56 -4.10 -8.71 -3.19
CA SER A 56 -4.29 -7.26 -3.34
C SER A 56 -3.89 -6.78 -4.73
N LYS A 57 -2.87 -7.40 -5.30
CA LYS A 57 -2.43 -7.02 -6.64
C LYS A 57 -3.54 -7.29 -7.66
N GLU A 58 -4.14 -8.47 -7.58
CA GLU A 58 -5.20 -8.82 -8.51
C GLU A 58 -6.41 -7.92 -8.32
N GLU A 59 -6.72 -7.61 -7.08
CA GLU A 59 -7.83 -6.71 -6.82
C GLU A 59 -7.55 -5.33 -7.39
N ALA A 60 -6.30 -4.87 -7.27
CA ALA A 60 -5.92 -3.57 -7.83
C ALA A 60 -6.05 -3.59 -9.34
N LEU A 61 -5.65 -4.68 -9.97
CA LEU A 61 -5.80 -4.79 -11.41
C LEU A 61 -7.26 -4.72 -11.82
N LYS A 62 -8.13 -5.34 -11.04
CA LYS A 62 -9.55 -5.28 -11.32
C LYS A 62 -10.10 -3.88 -11.21
N ARG A 63 -9.70 -3.17 -10.16
CA ARG A 63 -10.26 -1.85 -9.88
C ARG A 63 -9.68 -0.76 -10.75
N PHE A 64 -8.37 -0.82 -10.99
CA PHE A 64 -7.68 0.26 -11.65
C PHE A 64 -7.18 -0.11 -13.03
N GLY A 65 -7.25 -1.35 -13.39
CA GLY A 65 -6.81 -1.78 -14.70
C GLY A 65 -5.32 -2.03 -14.75
N ASN A 66 -4.86 -2.42 -15.92
CA ASN A 66 -3.44 -2.70 -16.11
C ASN A 66 -2.62 -1.44 -16.06
N PRO A 67 -1.44 -1.54 -15.46
CA PRO A 67 -0.48 -0.45 -15.60
C PRO A 67 0.02 -0.46 -17.02
N SER A 68 0.04 0.62 -17.64
CA SER A 68 0.54 0.59 -19.04
C SER A 68 1.78 1.39 -19.21
#